data_faa5e5568bfd705d103e91b78c2bd7fe
#
_entry.id   faa5e5568bfd705d103e91b78c2bd7fe
#
_cell.length_a   1.000
_cell.length_b   1.000
_cell.length_c   1.000
_cell.angle_alpha   90.00
_cell.angle_beta   90.00
_cell.angle_gamma   90.00
#
_symmetry.space_group_name_H-M   'P 1'
#
loop_
_entity.id
_entity.type
_entity.pdbx_description
1 polymer ?
#
loop_
_entity_poly.entity_id
_entity_poly.type
_entity_poly.pdbx_seq_one_letter_code
_entity_poly.pdbx_strand_id
1 'polypeptide(L)'
;MKEIRWKKRLIVATAAFGLLFGTTACGNNGNVSTSQQSSGSHQKSDSDQLQEIRIGYLNVMDDAQAMLASEGGFYKKHGLDVKMQMFNSGTDLIKAIVGGQLDAGVLGFTNALTWLDKGADIKIVGGAQMGYHSMLVRKDSGIESLADLKGKSVASQQQGSTADIVLNGVVWKKAGITKNDVQMQYVSPSVAIQSLAAGKVDAAFVFEPYDSIARLTTPVKQIYEVGQEWPFPCMVVITSGKMVKENKDAVYALLDAQKEAVEMLKEKPAESAKLITKHFIKENELETSDGKKIAATKVIEESIKSQTFEWKITPEQVEKMQEIADMMVEQGILKRKIDVKNALDLSWQEQIKE
;
A
#
# COMPACT_ATOMS: atom_id res chain seq x y z
N MET A 1 24.87 -8.11 -43.45
CA MET A 1 25.60 -9.35 -43.15
C MET A 1 26.89 -9.03 -42.43
N LYS A 2 26.94 -9.23 -41.13
CA LYS A 2 28.16 -9.50 -40.33
C LYS A 2 27.70 -9.97 -38.98
N GLU A 3 27.77 -11.27 -38.77
CA GLU A 3 27.51 -11.95 -37.48
C GLU A 3 28.65 -11.63 -36.51
N ILE A 4 28.33 -11.26 -35.29
CA ILE A 4 29.29 -11.19 -34.20
C ILE A 4 28.98 -12.31 -33.21
N ARG A 5 29.82 -13.34 -33.26
CA ARG A 5 29.81 -14.52 -32.35
C ARG A 5 30.46 -14.12 -31.03
N TRP A 6 29.72 -14.19 -29.93
CA TRP A 6 30.30 -14.08 -28.59
C TRP A 6 30.63 -15.48 -28.03
N LYS A 7 31.91 -15.67 -27.77
CA LYS A 7 32.47 -16.85 -27.14
C LYS A 7 32.23 -16.78 -25.61
N LYS A 8 31.61 -17.86 -25.10
CA LYS A 8 31.53 -18.16 -23.65
C LYS A 8 32.93 -18.50 -23.14
N ARG A 9 33.38 -17.87 -22.06
CA ARG A 9 34.48 -18.34 -21.23
C ARG A 9 33.96 -18.77 -19.88
N LEU A 10 33.97 -20.08 -19.64
CA LEU A 10 33.85 -20.71 -18.33
C LEU A 10 35.18 -20.46 -17.59
N ILE A 11 35.12 -19.99 -16.35
CA ILE A 11 36.25 -20.10 -15.42
C ILE A 11 35.73 -20.89 -14.22
N VAL A 12 36.24 -22.11 -14.09
CA VAL A 12 36.13 -22.96 -12.92
C VAL A 12 37.35 -22.63 -12.03
N ALA A 13 37.06 -22.27 -10.79
CA ALA A 13 38.12 -22.21 -9.77
C ALA A 13 37.69 -23.05 -8.56
N THR A 14 38.29 -24.22 -8.49
CA THR A 14 38.30 -25.13 -7.34
C THR A 14 39.42 -24.68 -6.41
N ALA A 15 39.15 -24.54 -5.14
CA ALA A 15 40.18 -24.61 -4.10
C ALA A 15 39.57 -25.23 -2.83
N ALA A 16 40.11 -26.39 -2.52
CA ALA A 16 39.88 -27.16 -1.30
C ALA A 16 40.99 -26.86 -0.29
N PHE A 17 40.86 -27.44 0.90
CA PHE A 17 41.75 -27.46 2.07
C PHE A 17 41.42 -26.44 3.18
N GLY A 18 41.36 -26.82 4.45
CA GLY A 18 41.77 -28.02 5.14
C GLY A 18 41.22 -28.06 6.58
N LEU A 19 41.06 -29.28 7.01
CA LEU A 19 40.76 -29.67 8.39
C LEU A 19 41.99 -29.43 9.32
N LEU A 20 41.74 -28.93 10.52
CA LEU A 20 42.69 -29.14 11.62
C LEU A 20 41.89 -29.47 12.91
N PHE A 21 42.04 -30.74 13.31
CA PHE A 21 41.67 -31.28 14.61
C PHE A 21 42.68 -30.82 15.65
N GLY A 22 42.19 -30.44 16.83
CA GLY A 22 43.01 -30.22 18.00
C GLY A 22 42.26 -30.64 19.26
N THR A 23 42.45 -31.90 19.64
CA THR A 23 42.05 -32.46 20.95
C THR A 23 43.14 -32.20 21.98
N THR A 24 42.79 -31.74 23.16
CA THR A 24 43.52 -32.11 24.39
C THR A 24 42.58 -32.13 25.59
N ALA A 25 42.73 -33.18 26.33
CA ALA A 25 41.91 -33.60 27.45
C ALA A 25 42.60 -33.32 28.81
N CYS A 26 41.84 -33.60 29.86
CA CYS A 26 42.22 -33.87 31.28
C CYS A 26 42.59 -32.65 32.13
N GLY A 27 42.07 -32.46 33.32
CA GLY A 27 41.43 -33.29 34.32
C GLY A 27 41.53 -32.58 35.66
N ASN A 28 40.66 -32.82 36.55
CA ASN A 28 40.74 -33.30 37.93
C ASN A 28 40.01 -32.46 38.99
N ASN A 29 39.15 -33.19 39.64
CA ASN A 29 38.59 -33.17 40.99
C ASN A 29 38.89 -32.01 41.98
N GLY A 30 37.85 -31.62 42.69
CA GLY A 30 37.88 -30.90 43.97
C GLY A 30 36.49 -30.61 44.51
N ASN A 31 36.00 -31.54 45.31
CA ASN A 31 34.75 -31.50 46.05
C ASN A 31 34.93 -30.60 47.30
N VAL A 32 34.07 -29.63 47.60
CA VAL A 32 33.68 -29.24 48.97
C VAL A 32 32.33 -28.53 48.97
N SER A 33 31.52 -28.90 49.92
CA SER A 33 30.12 -28.60 50.21
C SER A 33 29.83 -27.22 50.79
N THR A 34 28.54 -26.89 50.64
CA THR A 34 27.66 -26.10 51.53
C THR A 34 27.88 -24.59 51.71
N SER A 35 26.93 -23.83 51.22
CA SER A 35 25.97 -23.09 52.08
C SER A 35 24.92 -22.38 51.23
N GLN A 36 23.66 -22.59 51.61
CA GLN A 36 22.48 -21.87 51.10
C GLN A 36 22.60 -20.38 51.39
N GLN A 37 22.40 -19.57 50.39
CA GLN A 37 21.81 -18.25 50.57
C GLN A 37 20.94 -17.93 49.36
N SER A 38 19.65 -17.93 49.63
CA SER A 38 18.61 -17.44 48.75
C SER A 38 18.79 -15.96 48.50
N SER A 39 19.20 -15.60 47.30
CA SER A 39 19.01 -14.26 46.76
C SER A 39 18.19 -14.40 45.50
N GLY A 40 16.98 -13.91 45.57
CA GLY A 40 16.04 -13.89 44.44
C GLY A 40 16.68 -13.16 43.27
N SER A 41 17.10 -13.91 42.27
CA SER A 41 17.32 -13.36 40.96
C SER A 41 15.94 -13.02 40.41
N HIS A 42 15.62 -11.73 40.41
CA HIS A 42 14.59 -11.23 39.51
C HIS A 42 15.02 -11.66 38.12
N GLN A 43 14.36 -12.68 37.60
CA GLN A 43 14.29 -12.96 36.18
C GLN A 43 13.80 -11.66 35.55
N LYS A 44 14.69 -10.92 34.90
CA LYS A 44 14.29 -9.92 33.92
C LYS A 44 13.40 -10.67 32.93
N SER A 45 12.15 -10.30 32.93
CA SER A 45 11.19 -10.79 31.96
C SER A 45 11.74 -10.53 30.57
N ASP A 46 11.61 -11.52 29.68
CA ASP A 46 11.95 -11.53 28.25
C ASP A 46 11.12 -10.51 27.42
N SER A 47 10.70 -9.38 28.03
CA SER A 47 9.75 -8.42 27.48
C SER A 47 10.38 -7.25 26.72
N ASP A 48 11.69 -7.27 26.43
CA ASP A 48 12.36 -6.16 25.72
C ASP A 48 12.78 -6.51 24.27
N GLN A 49 12.48 -7.70 23.77
CA GLN A 49 12.81 -8.05 22.39
C GLN A 49 11.61 -7.76 21.48
N LEU A 50 11.73 -6.70 20.64
CA LEU A 50 10.75 -6.38 19.62
C LEU A 50 10.61 -7.53 18.64
N GLN A 51 9.39 -7.88 18.25
CA GLN A 51 9.13 -8.88 17.22
C GLN A 51 9.37 -8.30 15.84
N GLU A 52 10.29 -8.91 15.05
CA GLU A 52 10.55 -8.49 13.69
C GLU A 52 9.36 -8.83 12.78
N ILE A 53 8.92 -7.85 11.98
CA ILE A 53 7.89 -8.00 10.94
C ILE A 53 8.30 -7.24 9.67
N ARG A 54 8.12 -7.87 8.52
CA ARG A 54 8.42 -7.31 7.20
C ARG A 54 7.12 -6.86 6.54
N ILE A 55 7.00 -5.56 6.25
CA ILE A 55 5.78 -4.97 5.71
C ILE A 55 6.07 -4.34 4.35
N GLY A 56 5.26 -4.70 3.35
CA GLY A 56 5.25 -4.07 2.04
C GLY A 56 4.27 -2.90 1.97
N TYR A 57 4.62 -1.86 1.21
CA TYR A 57 3.74 -0.73 0.94
C TYR A 57 4.02 -0.14 -0.44
N LEU A 58 3.07 0.62 -0.97
CA LEU A 58 3.21 1.41 -2.18
C LEU A 58 3.49 2.87 -1.81
N ASN A 59 4.24 3.58 -2.65
CA ASN A 59 4.48 5.00 -2.42
C ASN A 59 3.30 5.86 -2.91
N VAL A 60 2.16 5.66 -2.27
CA VAL A 60 0.88 6.35 -2.53
C VAL A 60 0.29 6.84 -1.21
N MET A 61 -0.48 7.91 -1.23
CA MET A 61 -1.09 8.45 0.00
C MET A 61 -2.06 7.46 0.65
N ASP A 62 -2.63 6.58 -0.14
CA ASP A 62 -3.56 5.54 0.29
C ASP A 62 -2.93 4.54 1.30
N ASP A 63 -1.58 4.47 1.35
CA ASP A 63 -0.80 3.65 2.29
C ASP A 63 -0.18 4.50 3.43
N ALA A 64 -0.62 5.75 3.59
CA ALA A 64 -0.03 6.72 4.55
C ALA A 64 0.00 6.21 5.99
N GLN A 65 -0.98 5.40 6.42
CA GLN A 65 -1.00 4.86 7.78
C GLN A 65 0.19 3.94 8.06
N ALA A 66 0.64 3.14 7.07
CA ALA A 66 1.81 2.29 7.24
C ALA A 66 3.11 3.11 7.37
N MET A 67 3.23 4.17 6.54
CA MET A 67 4.36 5.09 6.60
C MET A 67 4.35 5.87 7.92
N LEU A 68 3.19 6.39 8.33
CA LEU A 68 3.05 7.16 9.57
C LEU A 68 3.28 6.28 10.80
N ALA A 69 2.82 5.04 10.81
CA ALA A 69 3.09 4.11 11.90
C ALA A 69 4.60 3.83 12.08
N SER A 70 5.34 3.82 10.98
CA SER A 70 6.80 3.70 10.99
C SER A 70 7.47 4.98 11.49
N GLU A 71 7.20 6.12 10.86
CA GLU A 71 7.82 7.42 11.15
C GLU A 71 7.43 7.95 12.54
N GLY A 72 6.19 7.70 12.97
CA GLY A 72 5.67 8.05 14.29
C GLY A 72 6.09 7.12 15.41
N GLY A 73 6.78 6.01 15.09
CA GLY A 73 7.25 5.03 16.08
C GLY A 73 6.14 4.13 16.65
N PHE A 74 4.94 4.11 16.06
CA PHE A 74 3.80 3.35 16.58
C PHE A 74 4.05 1.84 16.53
N TYR A 75 4.74 1.33 15.52
CA TYR A 75 5.13 -0.08 15.49
C TYR A 75 5.98 -0.48 16.71
N LYS A 76 7.00 0.32 17.05
CA LYS A 76 7.83 0.06 18.22
C LYS A 76 7.04 0.15 19.53
N LYS A 77 6.12 1.12 19.63
CA LYS A 77 5.20 1.27 20.75
C LYS A 77 4.37 0.01 20.99
N HIS A 78 4.00 -0.68 19.91
CA HIS A 78 3.25 -1.94 19.93
C HIS A 78 4.14 -3.20 19.90
N GLY A 79 5.43 -3.07 20.23
CA GLY A 79 6.34 -4.21 20.40
C GLY A 79 6.90 -4.79 19.11
N LEU A 80 6.83 -4.06 17.98
CA LEU A 80 7.28 -4.53 16.67
C LEU A 80 8.55 -3.80 16.19
N ASP A 81 9.51 -4.56 15.66
CA ASP A 81 10.61 -4.08 14.83
C ASP A 81 10.24 -4.27 13.36
N VAL A 82 9.64 -3.23 12.77
CA VAL A 82 9.11 -3.31 11.42
C VAL A 82 10.18 -2.99 10.38
N LYS A 83 10.34 -3.89 9.39
CA LYS A 83 11.14 -3.67 8.19
C LYS A 83 10.22 -3.29 7.03
N MET A 84 10.19 -1.99 6.72
CA MET A 84 9.38 -1.45 5.62
C MET A 84 10.05 -1.68 4.28
N GLN A 85 9.28 -2.19 3.29
CA GLN A 85 9.74 -2.37 1.91
C GLN A 85 8.76 -1.73 0.93
N MET A 86 9.26 -0.78 0.15
CA MET A 86 8.48 -0.11 -0.90
C MET A 86 8.41 -0.97 -2.16
N PHE A 87 7.23 -1.02 -2.78
CA PHE A 87 6.97 -1.67 -4.06
C PHE A 87 6.41 -0.67 -5.08
N ASN A 88 6.64 -0.96 -6.37
CA ASN A 88 6.13 -0.13 -7.46
C ASN A 88 4.74 -0.59 -7.96
N SER A 89 4.30 -1.78 -7.56
CA SER A 89 2.98 -2.31 -7.93
C SER A 89 2.41 -3.22 -6.84
N GLY A 90 1.09 -3.20 -6.67
CA GLY A 90 0.38 -4.13 -5.78
C GLY A 90 0.55 -5.59 -6.22
N THR A 91 0.75 -5.84 -7.51
CA THR A 91 1.00 -7.19 -8.04
C THR A 91 2.32 -7.77 -7.53
N ASP A 92 3.38 -6.97 -7.44
CA ASP A 92 4.68 -7.46 -6.95
C ASP A 92 4.68 -7.56 -5.42
N LEU A 93 4.00 -6.61 -4.74
CA LEU A 93 3.84 -6.65 -3.30
C LEU A 93 3.09 -7.92 -2.85
N ILE A 94 1.93 -8.24 -3.46
CA ILE A 94 1.17 -9.45 -3.10
C ILE A 94 1.95 -10.73 -3.40
N LYS A 95 2.75 -10.78 -4.47
CA LYS A 95 3.66 -11.91 -4.74
C LYS A 95 4.66 -12.12 -3.61
N ALA A 96 5.20 -11.03 -3.06
CA ALA A 96 6.15 -11.11 -1.95
C ALA A 96 5.49 -11.64 -0.66
N ILE A 97 4.22 -11.28 -0.39
CA ILE A 97 3.44 -11.86 0.71
C ILE A 97 3.19 -13.35 0.49
N VAL A 98 2.69 -13.73 -0.68
CA VAL A 98 2.42 -15.14 -1.04
C VAL A 98 3.69 -15.98 -1.01
N GLY A 99 4.81 -15.41 -1.44
CA GLY A 99 6.13 -16.05 -1.43
C GLY A 99 6.81 -16.08 -0.05
N GLY A 100 6.20 -15.53 1.00
CA GLY A 100 6.77 -15.48 2.36
C GLY A 100 7.98 -14.54 2.51
N GLN A 101 8.20 -13.64 1.57
CA GLN A 101 9.22 -12.59 1.66
C GLN A 101 8.75 -11.43 2.56
N LEU A 102 7.45 -11.22 2.64
CA LEU A 102 6.79 -10.27 3.52
C LEU A 102 5.80 -11.00 4.43
N ASP A 103 5.60 -10.45 5.60
CA ASP A 103 4.66 -10.95 6.60
C ASP A 103 3.28 -10.29 6.43
N ALA A 104 3.26 -9.02 6.01
CA ALA A 104 2.04 -8.28 5.71
C ALA A 104 2.32 -7.18 4.66
N GLY A 105 1.26 -6.51 4.22
CA GLY A 105 1.37 -5.33 3.36
C GLY A 105 0.08 -4.52 3.31
N VAL A 106 0.20 -3.29 2.85
CA VAL A 106 -0.93 -2.41 2.56
C VAL A 106 -1.04 -2.25 1.06
N LEU A 107 -2.17 -2.62 0.49
CA LEU A 107 -2.40 -2.56 -0.96
C LEU A 107 -3.89 -2.72 -1.29
N GLY A 108 -4.25 -2.47 -2.55
CA GLY A 108 -5.63 -2.62 -3.02
C GLY A 108 -6.17 -4.04 -2.80
N PHE A 109 -7.37 -4.15 -2.20
CA PHE A 109 -7.99 -5.44 -1.90
C PHE A 109 -8.25 -6.30 -3.14
N THR A 110 -8.41 -5.69 -4.31
CA THR A 110 -8.57 -6.38 -5.60
C THR A 110 -7.40 -7.30 -5.93
N ASN A 111 -6.19 -6.95 -5.46
CA ASN A 111 -5.03 -7.83 -5.57
C ASN A 111 -5.19 -9.11 -4.75
N ALA A 112 -5.74 -9.01 -3.52
CA ALA A 112 -6.03 -10.19 -2.71
C ALA A 112 -7.03 -11.11 -3.42
N LEU A 113 -8.12 -10.56 -3.96
CA LEU A 113 -9.13 -11.33 -4.71
C LEU A 113 -8.52 -12.04 -5.93
N THR A 114 -7.65 -11.34 -6.67
CA THR A 114 -6.96 -11.93 -7.84
C THR A 114 -6.08 -13.13 -7.45
N TRP A 115 -5.47 -13.11 -6.26
CA TRP A 115 -4.64 -14.20 -5.78
C TRP A 115 -5.44 -15.31 -5.10
N LEU A 116 -6.55 -14.97 -4.44
CA LEU A 116 -7.52 -15.96 -3.95
C LEU A 116 -8.14 -16.77 -5.11
N ASP A 117 -8.43 -16.11 -6.24
CA ASP A 117 -8.90 -16.82 -7.46
C ASP A 117 -7.88 -17.85 -7.97
N LYS A 118 -6.60 -17.62 -7.71
CA LYS A 118 -5.49 -18.55 -8.02
C LYS A 118 -5.22 -19.58 -6.90
N GLY A 119 -5.98 -19.56 -5.80
CA GLY A 119 -5.85 -20.48 -4.67
C GLY A 119 -4.80 -20.10 -3.64
N ALA A 120 -4.33 -18.86 -3.61
CA ALA A 120 -3.39 -18.40 -2.59
C ALA A 120 -4.07 -18.29 -1.20
N ASP A 121 -3.32 -18.60 -0.14
CA ASP A 121 -3.76 -18.43 1.25
C ASP A 121 -3.51 -16.99 1.71
N ILE A 122 -4.46 -16.11 1.42
CA ILE A 122 -4.41 -14.67 1.71
C ILE A 122 -5.61 -14.26 2.55
N LYS A 123 -5.37 -13.34 3.50
CA LYS A 123 -6.40 -12.72 4.34
C LYS A 123 -6.28 -11.20 4.35
N ILE A 124 -7.42 -10.54 4.25
CA ILE A 124 -7.61 -9.12 4.52
C ILE A 124 -7.97 -9.02 6.01
N VAL A 125 -7.15 -8.31 6.77
CA VAL A 125 -7.24 -8.29 8.24
C VAL A 125 -7.65 -6.95 8.84
N GLY A 126 -7.64 -5.87 8.02
CA GLY A 126 -8.06 -4.53 8.45
C GLY A 126 -8.19 -3.58 7.27
N GLY A 127 -8.90 -2.48 7.50
CA GLY A 127 -8.98 -1.37 6.56
C GLY A 127 -7.74 -0.49 6.62
N ALA A 128 -7.63 0.42 5.66
CA ALA A 128 -6.59 1.43 5.59
C ALA A 128 -7.13 2.75 5.02
N GLN A 129 -7.74 2.72 3.83
CA GLN A 129 -8.18 3.92 3.14
C GLN A 129 -9.39 3.61 2.25
N MET A 130 -10.35 4.55 2.24
CA MET A 130 -11.47 4.55 1.32
C MET A 130 -11.03 5.14 -0.02
N GLY A 131 -11.52 4.56 -1.12
CA GLY A 131 -11.08 4.93 -2.46
C GLY A 131 -11.25 6.40 -2.76
N TYR A 132 -10.17 7.02 -3.19
CA TYR A 132 -10.09 8.37 -3.71
C TYR A 132 -9.44 8.32 -5.09
N HIS A 133 -10.21 8.64 -6.12
CA HIS A 133 -9.67 8.79 -7.47
C HIS A 133 -10.39 9.93 -8.16
N SER A 134 -9.63 10.89 -8.68
CA SER A 134 -10.15 12.09 -9.30
C SER A 134 -9.88 12.14 -10.80
N MET A 135 -10.81 12.73 -11.54
CA MET A 135 -10.64 13.07 -12.95
C MET A 135 -10.19 14.52 -13.05
N LEU A 136 -8.97 14.72 -13.51
CA LEU A 136 -8.38 16.03 -13.74
C LEU A 136 -8.39 16.39 -15.22
N VAL A 137 -8.65 17.66 -15.51
CA VAL A 137 -8.57 18.25 -16.85
C VAL A 137 -7.84 19.60 -16.76
N ARG A 138 -7.30 20.12 -17.88
CA ARG A 138 -6.76 21.47 -17.90
C ARG A 138 -7.89 22.49 -17.73
N LYS A 139 -7.60 23.61 -17.04
CA LYS A 139 -8.58 24.70 -16.81
C LYS A 139 -9.07 25.33 -18.12
N ASP A 140 -8.24 25.34 -19.15
CA ASP A 140 -8.52 25.91 -20.49
C ASP A 140 -9.08 24.89 -21.49
N SER A 141 -9.34 23.65 -21.10
CA SER A 141 -9.76 22.57 -22.01
C SER A 141 -11.21 22.66 -22.50
N GLY A 142 -12.06 23.45 -21.81
CA GLY A 142 -13.51 23.46 -22.08
C GLY A 142 -14.26 22.21 -21.62
N ILE A 143 -13.58 21.25 -20.97
CA ILE A 143 -14.19 20.03 -20.40
C ILE A 143 -14.67 20.34 -18.99
N GLU A 144 -15.99 20.16 -18.75
CA GLU A 144 -16.63 20.48 -17.46
C GLU A 144 -17.23 19.24 -16.78
N SER A 145 -17.45 18.16 -17.52
CA SER A 145 -18.09 16.94 -17.01
C SER A 145 -17.45 15.68 -17.56
N LEU A 146 -17.76 14.54 -16.93
CA LEU A 146 -17.33 13.22 -17.43
C LEU A 146 -17.87 12.91 -18.83
N ALA A 147 -19.07 13.40 -19.18
CA ALA A 147 -19.67 13.18 -20.50
C ALA A 147 -18.88 13.85 -21.64
N ASP A 148 -18.20 14.97 -21.35
CA ASP A 148 -17.37 15.67 -22.33
C ASP A 148 -16.08 14.90 -22.70
N LEU A 149 -15.80 13.80 -21.99
CA LEU A 149 -14.65 12.93 -22.26
C LEU A 149 -14.88 11.97 -23.44
N LYS A 150 -16.08 11.91 -24.00
CA LYS A 150 -16.35 11.10 -25.18
C LYS A 150 -15.45 11.52 -26.35
N GLY A 151 -14.72 10.56 -26.93
CA GLY A 151 -13.74 10.79 -27.99
C GLY A 151 -12.38 11.36 -27.53
N LYS A 152 -12.22 11.62 -26.24
CA LYS A 152 -11.01 12.22 -25.65
C LYS A 152 -9.97 11.19 -25.23
N SER A 153 -8.74 11.66 -25.05
CA SER A 153 -7.64 10.86 -24.52
C SER A 153 -7.58 10.98 -22.98
N VAL A 154 -7.54 9.84 -22.30
CA VAL A 154 -7.55 9.77 -20.84
C VAL A 154 -6.37 8.94 -20.34
N ALA A 155 -5.51 9.55 -19.55
CA ALA A 155 -4.42 8.84 -18.87
C ALA A 155 -4.91 8.25 -17.55
N SER A 156 -4.51 7.01 -17.24
CA SER A 156 -4.81 6.33 -15.97
C SER A 156 -3.70 5.36 -15.62
N GLN A 157 -3.82 4.72 -14.47
CA GLN A 157 -2.90 3.70 -13.98
C GLN A 157 -3.01 2.40 -14.78
N GLN A 158 -2.17 1.44 -14.37
CA GLN A 158 -2.09 0.11 -14.94
C GLN A 158 -3.46 -0.54 -15.10
N GLN A 159 -3.70 -1.14 -16.24
CA GLN A 159 -4.89 -1.95 -16.51
C GLN A 159 -5.07 -3.05 -15.47
N GLY A 160 -6.30 -3.21 -14.98
CA GLY A 160 -6.65 -4.19 -13.94
C GLY A 160 -6.29 -3.75 -12.51
N SER A 161 -5.79 -2.53 -12.31
CA SER A 161 -5.69 -1.93 -10.98
C SER A 161 -7.08 -1.60 -10.40
N THR A 162 -7.18 -1.37 -9.09
CA THR A 162 -8.45 -0.93 -8.47
C THR A 162 -8.99 0.32 -9.17
N ALA A 163 -8.12 1.29 -9.50
CA ALA A 163 -8.50 2.48 -10.25
C ALA A 163 -9.13 2.15 -11.62
N ASP A 164 -8.51 1.26 -12.39
CA ASP A 164 -9.01 0.85 -13.71
C ASP A 164 -10.35 0.10 -13.61
N ILE A 165 -10.50 -0.78 -12.61
CA ILE A 165 -11.74 -1.51 -12.35
C ILE A 165 -12.89 -0.53 -12.05
N VAL A 166 -12.65 0.43 -11.16
CA VAL A 166 -13.65 1.42 -10.75
C VAL A 166 -13.93 2.42 -11.87
N LEU A 167 -12.90 2.85 -12.61
CA LEU A 167 -13.07 3.72 -13.78
C LEU A 167 -14.01 3.08 -14.80
N ASN A 168 -13.80 1.80 -15.13
CA ASN A 168 -14.61 1.07 -16.09
C ASN A 168 -16.00 0.68 -15.53
N GLY A 169 -16.08 0.29 -14.27
CA GLY A 169 -17.30 -0.24 -13.66
C GLY A 169 -18.25 0.83 -13.11
N VAL A 170 -17.73 1.99 -12.71
CA VAL A 170 -18.49 3.06 -12.03
C VAL A 170 -18.45 4.35 -12.84
N VAL A 171 -17.24 4.92 -13.07
CA VAL A 171 -17.09 6.27 -13.61
C VAL A 171 -17.65 6.39 -15.02
N TRP A 172 -17.29 5.48 -15.93
CA TRP A 172 -17.80 5.50 -17.31
C TRP A 172 -19.30 5.21 -17.37
N LYS A 173 -19.82 4.31 -16.53
CA LYS A 173 -21.28 4.06 -16.45
C LYS A 173 -22.04 5.32 -16.03
N LYS A 174 -21.52 6.05 -15.04
CA LYS A 174 -22.09 7.34 -14.60
C LYS A 174 -22.06 8.39 -15.71
N ALA A 175 -20.99 8.43 -16.48
CA ALA A 175 -20.84 9.36 -17.61
C ALA A 175 -21.73 8.99 -18.83
N GLY A 176 -22.38 7.82 -18.84
CA GLY A 176 -23.13 7.32 -19.97
C GLY A 176 -22.24 6.95 -21.17
N ILE A 177 -20.95 6.67 -20.93
CA ILE A 177 -19.98 6.25 -21.94
C ILE A 177 -19.32 4.93 -21.52
N THR A 178 -18.48 4.38 -22.37
CA THR A 178 -17.70 3.18 -22.13
C THR A 178 -16.21 3.44 -22.35
N LYS A 179 -15.35 2.52 -21.93
CA LYS A 179 -13.92 2.60 -22.23
C LYS A 179 -13.60 2.67 -23.73
N ASN A 180 -14.52 2.20 -24.61
CA ASN A 180 -14.34 2.24 -26.06
C ASN A 180 -14.68 3.63 -26.64
N ASP A 181 -15.35 4.48 -25.87
CA ASP A 181 -15.65 5.86 -26.24
C ASP A 181 -14.51 6.83 -25.93
N VAL A 182 -13.42 6.37 -25.30
CA VAL A 182 -12.25 7.16 -24.91
C VAL A 182 -10.95 6.51 -25.38
N GLN A 183 -9.88 7.28 -25.51
CA GLN A 183 -8.55 6.79 -25.86
C GLN A 183 -7.73 6.62 -24.57
N MET A 184 -7.75 5.41 -23.98
CA MET A 184 -7.05 5.14 -22.73
C MET A 184 -5.54 5.06 -22.93
N GLN A 185 -4.78 5.72 -22.05
CA GLN A 185 -3.33 5.64 -21.94
C GLN A 185 -2.94 5.19 -20.53
N TYR A 186 -2.34 4.02 -20.43
CA TYR A 186 -1.90 3.47 -19.13
C TYR A 186 -0.46 3.86 -18.85
N VAL A 187 -0.27 4.77 -17.90
CA VAL A 187 1.04 5.36 -17.53
C VAL A 187 1.13 5.53 -16.02
N SER A 188 2.33 5.85 -15.52
CA SER A 188 2.47 6.21 -14.10
C SER A 188 1.76 7.54 -13.79
N PRO A 189 1.31 7.77 -12.54
CA PRO A 189 0.57 8.98 -12.18
C PRO A 189 1.33 10.27 -12.47
N SER A 190 2.65 10.30 -12.23
CA SER A 190 3.50 11.46 -12.56
C SER A 190 3.55 11.74 -14.05
N VAL A 191 3.63 10.69 -14.88
CA VAL A 191 3.58 10.82 -16.36
C VAL A 191 2.19 11.26 -16.83
N ALA A 192 1.11 10.78 -16.19
CA ALA A 192 -0.25 11.22 -16.48
C ALA A 192 -0.42 12.73 -16.27
N ILE A 193 0.06 13.25 -15.13
CA ILE A 193 0.00 14.69 -14.81
C ILE A 193 0.85 15.51 -15.77
N GLN A 194 2.08 15.07 -16.06
CA GLN A 194 2.95 15.76 -17.04
C GLN A 194 2.33 15.77 -18.44
N SER A 195 1.72 14.67 -18.86
CA SER A 195 1.04 14.57 -20.16
C SER A 195 -0.19 15.46 -20.21
N LEU A 196 -0.97 15.55 -19.13
CA LEU A 196 -2.11 16.45 -19.01
C LEU A 196 -1.68 17.92 -19.07
N ALA A 197 -0.67 18.30 -18.28
CA ALA A 197 -0.15 19.67 -18.27
C ALA A 197 0.41 20.10 -19.65
N ALA A 198 1.06 19.18 -20.36
CA ALA A 198 1.58 19.39 -21.70
C ALA A 198 0.52 19.29 -22.83
N GLY A 199 -0.75 19.03 -22.51
CA GLY A 199 -1.83 18.86 -23.49
C GLY A 199 -1.70 17.62 -24.39
N LYS A 200 -0.91 16.63 -23.97
CA LYS A 200 -0.77 15.33 -24.70
C LYS A 200 -1.91 14.36 -24.42
N VAL A 201 -2.63 14.56 -23.32
CA VAL A 201 -3.89 13.92 -22.98
C VAL A 201 -4.90 14.98 -22.56
N ASP A 202 -6.19 14.69 -22.73
CA ASP A 202 -7.27 15.60 -22.40
C ASP A 202 -7.65 15.53 -20.91
N ALA A 203 -7.51 14.36 -20.30
CA ALA A 203 -7.81 14.11 -18.90
C ALA A 203 -6.82 13.13 -18.27
N ALA A 204 -6.73 13.15 -16.94
CA ALA A 204 -5.99 12.19 -16.15
C ALA A 204 -6.83 11.71 -14.96
N PHE A 205 -6.96 10.39 -14.81
CA PHE A 205 -7.60 9.76 -13.66
C PHE A 205 -6.53 9.33 -12.67
N VAL A 206 -6.43 10.05 -11.57
CA VAL A 206 -5.33 9.95 -10.61
C VAL A 206 -5.82 9.87 -9.18
N PHE A 207 -4.91 9.65 -8.26
CA PHE A 207 -5.11 9.54 -6.82
C PHE A 207 -4.12 10.43 -6.08
N GLU A 208 -4.24 10.51 -4.76
CA GLU A 208 -3.35 11.30 -3.92
C GLU A 208 -1.97 10.65 -3.71
N PRO A 209 -0.89 11.42 -3.63
CA PRO A 209 -0.84 12.90 -3.56
C PRO A 209 -0.79 13.57 -4.94
N TYR A 210 -0.89 12.83 -6.04
CA TYR A 210 -0.74 13.34 -7.41
C TYR A 210 -1.83 14.33 -7.79
N ASP A 211 -3.06 14.14 -7.29
CA ASP A 211 -4.16 15.07 -7.48
C ASP A 211 -3.85 16.44 -6.84
N SER A 212 -3.54 16.46 -5.55
CA SER A 212 -3.20 17.68 -4.82
C SER A 212 -1.96 18.38 -5.40
N ILE A 213 -0.90 17.61 -5.71
CA ILE A 213 0.29 18.16 -6.38
C ILE A 213 -0.12 18.82 -7.69
N ALA A 214 -0.87 18.15 -8.55
CA ALA A 214 -1.26 18.67 -9.86
C ALA A 214 -2.12 19.93 -9.72
N ARG A 215 -3.17 19.91 -8.90
CA ARG A 215 -4.07 21.07 -8.72
C ARG A 215 -3.37 22.30 -8.14
N LEU A 216 -2.36 22.11 -7.33
CA LEU A 216 -1.58 23.20 -6.73
C LEU A 216 -0.45 23.71 -7.62
N THR A 217 0.18 22.85 -8.42
CA THR A 217 1.39 23.21 -9.20
C THR A 217 1.16 23.39 -10.69
N THR A 218 0.00 22.94 -11.21
CA THR A 218 -0.30 23.04 -12.65
C THR A 218 -1.70 23.66 -12.90
N PRO A 219 -1.98 24.24 -14.07
CA PRO A 219 -3.27 24.85 -14.35
C PRO A 219 -4.34 23.80 -14.70
N VAL A 220 -4.58 22.86 -13.80
CA VAL A 220 -5.63 21.81 -13.92
C VAL A 220 -6.76 22.04 -12.92
N LYS A 221 -7.89 21.43 -13.19
CA LYS A 221 -9.06 21.38 -12.29
C LYS A 221 -9.57 19.95 -12.18
N GLN A 222 -10.16 19.64 -11.04
CA GLN A 222 -10.91 18.41 -10.81
C GLN A 222 -12.33 18.58 -11.30
N ILE A 223 -12.82 17.64 -12.11
CA ILE A 223 -14.22 17.62 -12.59
C ILE A 223 -15.02 16.48 -11.95
N TYR A 224 -14.37 15.54 -11.31
CA TYR A 224 -15.01 14.39 -10.65
C TYR A 224 -14.09 13.76 -9.62
N GLU A 225 -14.67 13.25 -8.53
CA GLU A 225 -14.00 12.41 -7.55
C GLU A 225 -14.94 11.26 -7.14
N VAL A 226 -14.49 10.02 -7.32
CA VAL A 226 -15.36 8.85 -7.20
C VAL A 226 -15.76 8.54 -5.77
N GLY A 227 -14.88 8.76 -4.80
CA GLY A 227 -15.14 8.42 -3.39
C GLY A 227 -16.21 9.30 -2.74
N GLN A 228 -16.42 10.53 -3.23
CA GLN A 228 -17.49 11.41 -2.75
C GLN A 228 -18.88 10.89 -3.13
N GLU A 229 -19.00 10.28 -4.30
CA GLU A 229 -20.29 9.83 -4.80
C GLU A 229 -20.50 8.32 -4.63
N TRP A 230 -19.43 7.56 -4.63
CA TRP A 230 -19.46 6.11 -4.52
C TRP A 230 -18.32 5.63 -3.60
N PRO A 231 -18.42 5.89 -2.27
CA PRO A 231 -17.38 5.50 -1.31
C PRO A 231 -17.22 3.97 -1.27
N PHE A 232 -15.97 3.51 -1.30
CA PHE A 232 -15.62 2.09 -1.27
C PHE A 232 -14.28 1.87 -0.57
N PRO A 233 -14.05 0.75 0.11
CA PRO A 233 -12.71 0.40 0.58
C PRO A 233 -11.77 0.22 -0.61
N CYS A 234 -10.62 0.85 -0.57
CA CYS A 234 -9.61 0.71 -1.61
C CYS A 234 -8.38 -0.02 -1.09
N MET A 235 -7.67 0.59 -0.17
CA MET A 235 -6.50 -0.03 0.46
C MET A 235 -6.89 -0.71 1.77
N VAL A 236 -6.28 -1.87 1.97
CA VAL A 236 -6.50 -2.74 3.13
C VAL A 236 -5.19 -3.32 3.60
N VAL A 237 -5.17 -3.81 4.84
CA VAL A 237 -4.05 -4.58 5.38
C VAL A 237 -4.23 -6.03 5.00
N ILE A 238 -3.22 -6.60 4.34
CA ILE A 238 -3.25 -7.97 3.83
C ILE A 238 -2.09 -8.76 4.44
N THR A 239 -2.37 -10.01 4.81
CA THR A 239 -1.38 -10.98 5.27
C THR A 239 -1.72 -12.37 4.75
N SER A 240 -0.91 -13.39 5.06
CA SER A 240 -1.22 -14.78 4.75
C SER A 240 -2.09 -15.41 5.85
N GLY A 241 -2.90 -16.42 5.50
CA GLY A 241 -3.64 -17.21 6.50
C GLY A 241 -2.71 -17.93 7.46
N LYS A 242 -1.49 -18.26 7.02
CA LYS A 242 -0.43 -18.78 7.90
C LYS A 242 -0.05 -17.77 8.98
N MET A 243 0.19 -16.50 8.63
CA MET A 243 0.51 -15.44 9.61
C MET A 243 -0.59 -15.25 10.64
N VAL A 244 -1.86 -15.23 10.21
CA VAL A 244 -3.01 -15.13 11.12
C VAL A 244 -3.06 -16.30 12.11
N LYS A 245 -2.68 -17.50 11.67
CA LYS A 245 -2.70 -18.71 12.51
C LYS A 245 -1.52 -18.79 13.48
N GLU A 246 -0.30 -18.52 13.00
CA GLU A 246 0.94 -18.83 13.71
C GLU A 246 1.50 -17.61 14.48
N ASN A 247 1.16 -16.38 14.05
CA ASN A 247 1.68 -15.12 14.60
C ASN A 247 0.57 -14.10 14.83
N LYS A 248 -0.56 -14.55 15.36
CA LYS A 248 -1.76 -13.73 15.57
C LYS A 248 -1.47 -12.45 16.35
N ASP A 249 -0.69 -12.54 17.43
CA ASP A 249 -0.38 -11.40 18.30
C ASP A 249 0.41 -10.32 17.55
N ALA A 250 1.32 -10.73 16.66
CA ALA A 250 2.06 -9.79 15.83
C ALA A 250 1.16 -9.10 14.77
N VAL A 251 0.21 -9.85 14.19
CA VAL A 251 -0.80 -9.25 13.29
C VAL A 251 -1.66 -8.24 14.03
N TYR A 252 -2.04 -8.53 15.27
CA TYR A 252 -2.85 -7.64 16.09
C TYR A 252 -2.07 -6.37 16.48
N ALA A 253 -0.83 -6.53 16.94
CA ALA A 253 0.04 -5.40 17.24
C ALA A 253 0.30 -4.50 16.02
N LEU A 254 0.43 -5.11 14.82
CA LEU A 254 0.51 -4.38 13.56
C LEU A 254 -0.75 -3.53 13.31
N LEU A 255 -1.92 -4.11 13.50
CA LEU A 255 -3.20 -3.44 13.27
C LEU A 255 -3.46 -2.35 14.32
N ASP A 256 -3.08 -2.56 15.59
CA ASP A 256 -3.15 -1.54 16.64
C ASP A 256 -2.28 -0.32 16.29
N ALA A 257 -1.04 -0.56 15.82
CA ALA A 257 -0.15 0.51 15.39
C ALA A 257 -0.69 1.29 14.19
N GLN A 258 -1.27 0.59 13.21
CA GLN A 258 -1.85 1.24 12.03
C GLN A 258 -3.17 1.95 12.35
N LYS A 259 -3.99 1.43 13.28
CA LYS A 259 -5.16 2.13 13.81
C LYS A 259 -4.77 3.47 14.42
N GLU A 260 -3.76 3.49 15.28
CA GLU A 260 -3.26 4.74 15.89
C GLU A 260 -2.78 5.74 14.82
N ALA A 261 -2.12 5.25 13.77
CA ALA A 261 -1.71 6.09 12.64
C ALA A 261 -2.92 6.64 11.86
N VAL A 262 -3.96 5.83 11.62
CA VAL A 262 -5.21 6.29 10.98
C VAL A 262 -5.88 7.37 11.81
N GLU A 263 -5.95 7.21 13.13
CA GLU A 263 -6.49 8.22 14.04
C GLU A 263 -5.69 9.53 13.97
N MET A 264 -4.36 9.44 13.95
CA MET A 264 -3.50 10.61 13.80
C MET A 264 -3.66 11.31 12.44
N LEU A 265 -3.82 10.55 11.34
CA LEU A 265 -4.09 11.12 10.01
C LEU A 265 -5.40 11.92 10.01
N LYS A 266 -6.44 11.41 10.67
CA LYS A 266 -7.77 12.06 10.77
C LYS A 266 -7.74 13.29 11.68
N GLU A 267 -7.13 13.21 12.85
CA GLU A 267 -7.19 14.23 13.88
C GLU A 267 -6.10 15.31 13.74
N LYS A 268 -4.91 14.92 13.22
CA LYS A 268 -3.72 15.77 13.18
C LYS A 268 -3.04 15.73 11.80
N PRO A 269 -3.75 16.08 10.71
CA PRO A 269 -3.22 15.97 9.35
C PRO A 269 -1.94 16.79 9.13
N ALA A 270 -1.82 17.97 9.75
CA ALA A 270 -0.62 18.79 9.64
C ALA A 270 0.62 18.19 10.33
N GLU A 271 0.44 17.51 11.47
CA GLU A 271 1.53 16.81 12.16
C GLU A 271 1.90 15.53 11.40
N SER A 272 0.91 14.79 10.92
CA SER A 272 1.11 13.61 10.08
C SER A 272 1.89 13.96 8.81
N ALA A 273 1.51 15.06 8.13
CA ALA A 273 2.21 15.53 6.94
C ALA A 273 3.70 15.80 7.20
N LYS A 274 4.07 16.40 8.34
CA LYS A 274 5.48 16.66 8.68
C LYS A 274 6.31 15.37 8.73
N LEU A 275 5.72 14.27 9.18
CA LEU A 275 6.41 12.99 9.31
C LEU A 275 6.57 12.29 7.96
N ILE A 276 5.53 12.30 7.11
CA ILE A 276 5.51 11.46 5.91
C ILE A 276 5.82 12.20 4.60
N THR A 277 5.96 13.54 4.60
CA THR A 277 6.17 14.32 3.36
C THR A 277 7.33 13.79 2.52
N LYS A 278 8.45 13.40 3.14
CA LYS A 278 9.67 12.97 2.42
C LYS A 278 9.52 11.63 1.68
N HIS A 279 8.48 10.86 1.96
CA HIS A 279 8.14 9.70 1.15
C HIS A 279 7.68 10.12 -0.26
N PHE A 280 7.00 11.26 -0.39
CA PHE A 280 6.34 11.71 -1.63
C PHE A 280 7.09 12.83 -2.34
N ILE A 281 7.54 13.85 -1.59
CA ILE A 281 8.16 15.07 -2.10
C ILE A 281 9.51 15.25 -1.43
N LYS A 282 10.58 15.29 -2.23
CA LYS A 282 11.96 15.44 -1.73
C LYS A 282 12.31 16.88 -1.43
N GLU A 283 11.76 17.81 -2.20
CA GLU A 283 11.91 19.25 -2.06
C GLU A 283 11.20 19.73 -0.79
N ASN A 284 11.62 20.86 -0.25
CA ASN A 284 10.93 21.48 0.89
C ASN A 284 9.75 22.34 0.43
N GLU A 285 9.84 22.89 -0.79
CA GLU A 285 8.83 23.76 -1.40
C GLU A 285 8.63 23.36 -2.87
N LEU A 286 7.42 23.57 -3.36
CA LEU A 286 7.04 23.44 -4.75
C LEU A 286 6.66 24.82 -5.31
N GLU A 287 6.84 25.02 -6.61
CA GLU A 287 6.33 26.19 -7.32
C GLU A 287 4.90 25.94 -7.76
N THR A 288 4.01 26.87 -7.45
CA THR A 288 2.60 26.81 -7.86
C THR A 288 2.42 27.33 -9.29
N SER A 289 1.27 27.06 -9.91
CA SER A 289 0.96 27.49 -11.27
C SER A 289 0.94 29.01 -11.47
N ASP A 290 0.82 29.80 -10.39
CA ASP A 290 0.89 31.27 -10.40
C ASP A 290 2.27 31.81 -9.98
N GLY A 291 3.30 30.96 -9.92
CA GLY A 291 4.70 31.33 -9.65
C GLY A 291 5.01 31.54 -8.15
N LYS A 292 4.09 31.24 -7.25
CA LYS A 292 4.36 31.30 -5.81
C LYS A 292 4.99 29.99 -5.33
N LYS A 293 5.53 30.03 -4.11
CA LYS A 293 6.03 28.83 -3.43
C LYS A 293 5.04 28.33 -2.41
N ILE A 294 4.90 27.01 -2.32
CA ILE A 294 4.13 26.32 -1.32
C ILE A 294 5.00 25.26 -0.63
N ALA A 295 4.93 25.18 0.69
CA ALA A 295 5.66 24.17 1.44
C ALA A 295 5.17 22.76 1.06
N ALA A 296 6.08 21.81 0.84
CA ALA A 296 5.74 20.43 0.52
C ALA A 296 4.85 19.78 1.60
N THR A 297 5.09 20.10 2.87
CA THR A 297 4.24 19.64 3.99
C THR A 297 2.80 20.13 3.87
N LYS A 298 2.58 21.32 3.31
CA LYS A 298 1.22 21.85 3.10
C LYS A 298 0.50 21.10 1.98
N VAL A 299 1.20 20.74 0.92
CA VAL A 299 0.65 19.93 -0.18
C VAL A 299 0.23 18.55 0.35
N ILE A 300 1.08 17.91 1.16
CA ILE A 300 0.78 16.61 1.75
C ILE A 300 -0.34 16.71 2.81
N GLU A 301 -0.42 17.80 3.58
CA GLU A 301 -1.53 18.04 4.49
C GLU A 301 -2.88 18.12 3.73
N GLU A 302 -2.92 18.84 2.62
CA GLU A 302 -4.13 18.91 1.78
C GLU A 302 -4.49 17.54 1.18
N SER A 303 -3.47 16.78 0.74
CA SER A 303 -3.64 15.41 0.27
C SER A 303 -4.19 14.46 1.35
N ILE A 304 -3.76 14.58 2.60
CA ILE A 304 -4.31 13.80 3.73
C ILE A 304 -5.79 14.19 3.95
N LYS A 305 -6.10 15.49 3.95
CA LYS A 305 -7.46 15.99 4.21
C LYS A 305 -8.47 15.64 3.13
N SER A 306 -8.02 15.43 1.90
CA SER A 306 -8.91 15.07 0.80
C SER A 306 -9.35 13.60 0.86
N GLN A 307 -8.69 12.76 1.66
CA GLN A 307 -8.96 11.33 1.76
C GLN A 307 -9.72 10.93 3.02
N THR A 308 -10.32 9.76 2.98
CA THR A 308 -10.92 9.10 4.14
C THR A 308 -10.08 7.88 4.51
N PHE A 309 -9.36 7.97 5.62
CA PHE A 309 -8.66 6.84 6.21
C PHE A 309 -9.61 6.09 7.16
N GLU A 310 -9.64 4.77 7.05
CA GLU A 310 -10.53 3.95 7.88
C GLU A 310 -9.89 2.59 8.14
N TRP A 311 -9.65 2.31 9.44
CA TRP A 311 -9.04 1.05 9.87
C TRP A 311 -10.07 -0.09 10.00
N LYS A 312 -11.35 0.25 10.20
CA LYS A 312 -12.45 -0.70 10.36
C LYS A 312 -13.06 -1.04 9.01
N ILE A 313 -13.42 -2.27 8.80
CA ILE A 313 -14.20 -2.72 7.64
C ILE A 313 -15.62 -3.03 8.14
N THR A 314 -16.59 -2.21 7.73
CA THR A 314 -18.00 -2.35 8.12
C THR A 314 -18.75 -3.34 7.21
N PRO A 315 -19.92 -3.84 7.60
CA PRO A 315 -20.76 -4.68 6.74
C PRO A 315 -21.08 -4.01 5.39
N GLU A 316 -21.40 -2.71 5.39
CA GLU A 316 -21.68 -1.94 4.15
C GLU A 316 -20.45 -1.86 3.26
N GLN A 317 -19.27 -1.74 3.85
CA GLN A 317 -18.01 -1.75 3.10
C GLN A 317 -17.74 -3.14 2.50
N VAL A 318 -18.08 -4.23 3.19
CA VAL A 318 -18.00 -5.58 2.64
C VAL A 318 -18.92 -5.75 1.43
N GLU A 319 -20.13 -5.17 1.47
CA GLU A 319 -21.04 -5.15 0.30
C GLU A 319 -20.41 -4.40 -0.87
N LYS A 320 -19.77 -3.25 -0.64
CA LYS A 320 -19.04 -2.51 -1.68
C LYS A 320 -17.85 -3.28 -2.25
N MET A 321 -17.12 -3.98 -1.41
CA MET A 321 -16.05 -4.87 -1.87
C MET A 321 -16.61 -6.00 -2.74
N GLN A 322 -17.80 -6.53 -2.42
CA GLN A 322 -18.47 -7.54 -3.25
C GLN A 322 -18.91 -6.98 -4.60
N GLU A 323 -19.48 -5.76 -4.65
CA GLU A 323 -19.81 -5.09 -5.91
C GLU A 323 -18.57 -4.97 -6.82
N ILE A 324 -17.42 -4.60 -6.26
CA ILE A 324 -16.15 -4.52 -7.01
C ILE A 324 -15.68 -5.91 -7.46
N ALA A 325 -15.80 -6.93 -6.61
CA ALA A 325 -15.47 -8.30 -7.00
C ALA A 325 -16.32 -8.79 -8.18
N ASP A 326 -17.62 -8.46 -8.19
CA ASP A 326 -18.52 -8.79 -9.28
C ASP A 326 -18.14 -8.02 -10.57
N MET A 327 -17.77 -6.74 -10.47
CA MET A 327 -17.22 -5.97 -11.59
C MET A 327 -15.91 -6.58 -12.13
N MET A 328 -15.06 -7.15 -11.29
CA MET A 328 -13.83 -7.84 -11.72
C MET A 328 -14.16 -9.09 -12.55
N VAL A 329 -15.23 -9.80 -12.22
CA VAL A 329 -15.72 -10.92 -13.05
C VAL A 329 -16.28 -10.43 -14.38
N GLU A 330 -17.13 -9.39 -14.37
CA GLU A 330 -17.69 -8.77 -15.57
C GLU A 330 -16.60 -8.27 -16.54
N GLN A 331 -15.51 -7.73 -15.99
CA GLN A 331 -14.37 -7.24 -16.75
C GLN A 331 -13.35 -8.35 -17.14
N GLY A 332 -13.62 -9.62 -16.77
CA GLY A 332 -12.77 -10.76 -17.08
C GLY A 332 -11.44 -10.82 -16.31
N ILE A 333 -11.33 -10.07 -15.20
CA ILE A 333 -10.14 -10.05 -14.34
C ILE A 333 -10.15 -11.29 -13.42
N LEU A 334 -11.31 -11.63 -12.85
CA LEU A 334 -11.54 -12.87 -12.12
C LEU A 334 -12.21 -13.88 -13.05
N LYS A 335 -11.83 -15.16 -12.91
CA LYS A 335 -12.38 -16.27 -13.69
C LYS A 335 -13.71 -16.80 -13.13
N ARG A 336 -13.97 -16.53 -11.86
CA ARG A 336 -15.15 -17.01 -11.11
C ARG A 336 -15.59 -15.97 -10.08
N LYS A 337 -16.83 -16.07 -9.64
CA LYS A 337 -17.31 -15.30 -8.52
C LYS A 337 -16.58 -15.70 -7.24
N ILE A 338 -16.15 -14.71 -6.47
CA ILE A 338 -15.54 -14.86 -5.16
C ILE A 338 -16.51 -14.22 -4.15
N ASP A 339 -16.85 -14.93 -3.10
CA ASP A 339 -17.47 -14.33 -1.94
C ASP A 339 -16.35 -13.63 -1.13
N VAL A 340 -16.41 -12.31 -1.07
CA VAL A 340 -15.41 -11.47 -0.41
C VAL A 340 -15.24 -11.83 1.07
N LYS A 341 -16.31 -12.29 1.73
CA LYS A 341 -16.26 -12.72 3.13
C LYS A 341 -15.23 -13.83 3.38
N ASN A 342 -14.98 -14.69 2.41
CA ASN A 342 -13.94 -15.72 2.52
C ASN A 342 -12.51 -15.17 2.53
N ALA A 343 -12.33 -13.95 2.02
CA ALA A 343 -11.05 -13.23 2.03
C ALA A 343 -10.77 -12.55 3.38
N LEU A 344 -11.79 -12.31 4.20
CA LEU A 344 -11.69 -11.51 5.41
C LEU A 344 -11.31 -12.36 6.63
N ASP A 345 -10.51 -11.76 7.50
CA ASP A 345 -10.36 -12.16 8.90
C ASP A 345 -10.41 -10.89 9.76
N LEU A 346 -11.58 -10.56 10.24
CA LEU A 346 -11.83 -9.33 11.00
C LEU A 346 -11.82 -9.56 12.52
N SER A 347 -11.28 -10.70 12.97
CA SER A 347 -11.27 -11.10 14.38
C SER A 347 -10.54 -10.12 15.29
N TRP A 348 -9.61 -9.31 14.76
CA TRP A 348 -8.97 -8.22 15.51
C TRP A 348 -9.96 -7.09 15.81
N GLN A 349 -10.62 -6.53 14.79
CA GLN A 349 -11.53 -5.39 14.99
C GLN A 349 -12.75 -5.74 15.84
N GLU A 350 -13.21 -7.01 15.84
CA GLU A 350 -14.33 -7.47 16.66
C GLU A 350 -14.02 -7.47 18.18
N GLN A 351 -12.73 -7.42 18.56
CA GLN A 351 -12.30 -7.34 19.96
C GLN A 351 -12.23 -5.91 20.49
N ILE A 352 -12.23 -4.92 19.58
CA ILE A 352 -12.15 -3.51 19.95
C ILE A 352 -13.54 -3.07 20.42
N LYS A 353 -13.66 -2.79 21.71
CA LYS A 353 -14.87 -2.20 22.29
C LYS A 353 -14.90 -0.73 21.93
N GLU A 354 -15.99 -0.29 21.31
CA GLU A 354 -16.28 1.11 21.08
C GLU A 354 -16.65 1.84 22.37
#